data_7a252f52bd06925c97480abb02e4a4d7
#
_entry.id   7a252f52bd06925c97480abb02e4a4d7
#
_cell.length_a   1.000
_cell.length_b   1.000
_cell.length_c   1.000
_cell.angle_alpha   90.00
_cell.angle_beta   90.00
_cell.angle_gamma   90.00
#
_symmetry.space_group_name_H-M   'P 1'
#
loop_
_entity.id
_entity.type
_entity.pdbx_description
1 polymer ?
#
loop_
_entity_poly.entity_id
_entity_poly.type
_entity_poly.pdbx_seq_one_letter_code
_entity_poly.pdbx_strand_id
1 'polypeptide(L)'
;TYALMESFIAFTSKNSESIKKLREQTKQTVKQQTEFPVSWAVNREKFAEVNFKGFESGRKPSDVSGLPRLYYDRSKPYEKKIRYYNFFNNGTVIKKPKAYIIPRGWWTVIELLKLNKVTMQPLAKDTLISVEVYRIEDYKTAARQYEMHHLNSDVKLSATIEKIAFKKGDY
;
A
#
# COMPACT_ATOMS: atom_id res chain seq x y z
N THR A 1 22.60 -6.54 -7.84
CA THR A 1 21.21 -7.11 -7.84
C THR A 1 21.23 -8.62 -7.67
N TYR A 2 22.05 -9.38 -8.45
CA TYR A 2 22.11 -10.85 -8.39
C TYR A 2 22.43 -11.37 -6.98
N ALA A 3 23.54 -10.93 -6.37
CA ALA A 3 23.93 -11.33 -5.01
C ALA A 3 22.86 -11.01 -3.95
N LEU A 4 22.10 -9.93 -4.12
CA LEU A 4 21.00 -9.60 -3.22
C LEU A 4 19.85 -10.61 -3.35
N MET A 5 19.47 -10.98 -4.56
CA MET A 5 18.44 -12.00 -4.82
C MET A 5 18.85 -13.36 -4.28
N GLU A 6 20.10 -13.75 -4.51
CA GLU A 6 20.67 -15.00 -3.97
C GLU A 6 20.61 -15.02 -2.44
N SER A 7 20.98 -13.91 -1.79
CA SER A 7 20.88 -13.77 -0.33
C SER A 7 19.44 -13.89 0.18
N PHE A 8 18.45 -13.30 -0.51
CA PHE A 8 17.03 -13.46 -0.15
C PHE A 8 16.55 -14.90 -0.27
N ILE A 9 16.92 -15.58 -1.34
CA ILE A 9 16.54 -16.99 -1.54
C ILE A 9 17.17 -17.87 -0.45
N ALA A 10 18.46 -17.72 -0.20
CA ALA A 10 19.17 -18.48 0.82
C ALA A 10 18.60 -18.24 2.23
N PHE A 11 18.34 -16.97 2.58
CA PHE A 11 17.74 -16.62 3.87
C PHE A 11 16.33 -17.21 4.00
N THR A 12 15.49 -17.08 2.98
CA THR A 12 14.12 -17.59 2.99
C THR A 12 14.10 -19.12 3.09
N SER A 13 14.97 -19.81 2.37
CA SER A 13 15.11 -21.27 2.46
C SER A 13 15.49 -21.70 3.87
N LYS A 14 16.53 -21.11 4.43
CA LYS A 14 17.01 -21.40 5.79
C LYS A 14 15.96 -21.14 6.87
N ASN A 15 15.11 -20.14 6.70
CA ASN A 15 14.12 -19.72 7.70
C ASN A 15 12.68 -20.10 7.29
N SER A 16 12.49 -21.03 6.37
CA SER A 16 11.20 -21.35 5.78
C SER A 16 10.11 -21.71 6.80
N GLU A 17 10.43 -22.50 7.82
CA GLU A 17 9.45 -22.88 8.87
C GLU A 17 9.02 -21.68 9.72
N SER A 18 9.96 -20.81 10.10
CA SER A 18 9.66 -19.60 10.87
C SER A 18 8.78 -18.63 10.05
N ILE A 19 9.08 -18.50 8.76
CA ILE A 19 8.30 -17.66 7.85
C ILE A 19 6.89 -18.21 7.67
N LYS A 20 6.73 -19.53 7.48
CA LYS A 20 5.40 -20.18 7.41
C LYS A 20 4.59 -19.96 8.68
N LYS A 21 5.20 -20.18 9.83
CA LYS A 21 4.56 -19.98 11.13
C LYS A 21 4.10 -18.52 11.31
N LEU A 22 4.97 -17.56 11.02
CA LEU A 22 4.65 -16.15 11.11
C LEU A 22 3.49 -15.76 10.17
N ARG A 23 3.51 -16.24 8.93
CA ARG A 23 2.42 -16.00 7.97
C ARG A 23 1.09 -16.56 8.47
N GLU A 24 1.09 -17.76 9.03
CA GLU A 24 -0.15 -18.36 9.56
C GLU A 24 -0.67 -17.58 10.78
N GLN A 25 0.20 -17.19 11.70
CA GLN A 25 -0.16 -16.32 12.82
C GLN A 25 -0.76 -14.98 12.33
N THR A 26 -0.12 -14.35 11.35
CA THR A 26 -0.61 -13.09 10.78
C THR A 26 -2.00 -13.26 10.14
N LYS A 27 -2.24 -14.35 9.41
CA LYS A 27 -3.58 -14.65 8.85
C LYS A 27 -4.64 -14.76 9.94
N GLN A 28 -4.33 -15.43 11.06
CA GLN A 28 -5.28 -15.55 12.16
C GLN A 28 -5.54 -14.20 12.83
N THR A 29 -4.50 -13.39 13.04
CA THR A 29 -4.63 -12.03 13.57
C THR A 29 -5.53 -11.17 12.66
N VAL A 30 -5.29 -11.18 11.35
CA VAL A 30 -6.11 -10.42 10.39
C VAL A 30 -7.57 -10.89 10.35
N LYS A 31 -7.81 -12.20 10.52
CA LYS A 31 -9.20 -12.72 10.60
C LYS A 31 -9.97 -12.16 11.80
N GLN A 32 -9.28 -12.01 12.93
CA GLN A 32 -9.87 -11.51 14.18
C GLN A 32 -9.94 -9.98 14.26
N GLN A 33 -9.13 -9.30 13.47
CA GLN A 33 -9.04 -7.85 13.47
C GLN A 33 -10.37 -7.23 12.97
N THR A 34 -10.85 -6.22 13.69
CA THR A 34 -12.12 -5.53 13.41
C THR A 34 -11.96 -4.17 12.75
N GLU A 35 -10.76 -3.60 12.83
CA GLU A 35 -10.43 -2.30 12.27
C GLU A 35 -9.10 -2.36 11.52
N PHE A 36 -9.00 -1.62 10.43
CA PHE A 36 -7.81 -1.57 9.59
C PHE A 36 -7.38 -0.14 9.33
N PRO A 37 -6.14 0.24 9.67
CA PRO A 37 -5.58 1.48 9.15
C PRO A 37 -5.33 1.33 7.64
N VAL A 38 -5.77 2.32 6.87
CA VAL A 38 -5.59 2.37 5.40
C VAL A 38 -4.67 3.51 4.97
N SER A 39 -4.24 4.34 5.91
CA SER A 39 -3.21 5.34 5.69
C SER A 39 -2.33 5.50 6.93
N TRP A 40 -1.10 5.99 6.73
CA TRP A 40 -0.12 6.22 7.79
C TRP A 40 0.59 7.54 7.57
N ALA A 41 0.94 8.21 8.67
CA ALA A 41 1.78 9.39 8.67
C ALA A 41 3.06 9.15 9.47
N VAL A 42 4.19 9.68 9.01
CA VAL A 42 5.45 9.59 9.74
C VAL A 42 5.33 10.30 11.08
N ASN A 43 5.65 9.59 12.16
CA ASN A 43 5.77 10.20 13.48
C ASN A 43 7.07 11.02 13.54
N ARG A 44 6.97 12.34 13.61
CA ARG A 44 8.14 13.25 13.64
C ARG A 44 8.76 13.40 15.03
N GLU A 45 8.11 12.90 16.07
CA GLU A 45 8.59 12.96 17.45
C GLU A 45 9.44 11.74 17.81
N LYS A 46 9.23 10.62 17.09
CA LYS A 46 9.95 9.36 17.31
C LYS A 46 10.89 9.05 16.16
N PHE A 47 12.10 8.66 16.50
CA PHE A 47 13.12 8.24 15.53
C PHE A 47 14.05 7.19 16.14
N ALA A 48 14.67 6.38 15.31
CA ALA A 48 15.85 5.61 15.66
C ALA A 48 17.10 6.39 15.23
N GLU A 49 18.22 6.21 15.90
CA GLU A 49 19.52 6.68 15.42
C GLU A 49 20.20 5.58 14.62
N VAL A 50 20.71 5.92 13.45
CA VAL A 50 21.51 5.02 12.62
C VAL A 50 22.83 5.67 12.26
N ASN A 51 23.91 4.88 12.22
CA ASN A 51 25.18 5.32 11.71
C ASN A 51 25.13 5.30 10.17
N PHE A 52 25.14 6.48 9.59
CA PHE A 52 25.14 6.66 8.15
C PHE A 52 26.56 6.83 7.64
N LYS A 53 26.94 5.95 6.70
CA LYS A 53 28.21 6.02 5.99
C LYS A 53 27.98 6.62 4.62
N GLY A 54 28.73 7.64 4.27
CA GLY A 54 28.62 8.34 3.02
C GLY A 54 29.95 8.90 2.54
N PHE A 55 29.90 9.64 1.45
CA PHE A 55 31.03 10.36 0.88
C PHE A 55 30.62 11.83 0.72
N GLU A 56 31.57 12.75 0.89
CA GLU A 56 31.32 14.16 0.64
C GLU A 56 30.86 14.38 -0.77
N SER A 57 29.82 15.21 -0.93
CA SER A 57 29.28 15.56 -2.22
C SER A 57 29.86 16.86 -2.76
N GLY A 58 30.03 16.95 -4.06
CA GLY A 58 30.43 18.14 -4.77
C GLY A 58 29.71 18.27 -6.10
N ARG A 59 29.98 19.34 -6.81
CA ARG A 59 29.52 19.55 -8.18
C ARG A 59 30.70 19.73 -9.10
N LYS A 60 30.65 19.08 -10.26
CA LYS A 60 31.64 19.24 -11.34
C LYS A 60 30.91 19.32 -12.69
N PRO A 61 31.53 19.93 -13.73
CA PRO A 61 30.96 19.94 -15.06
C PRO A 61 30.71 18.51 -15.55
N SER A 62 29.60 18.33 -16.26
CA SER A 62 29.30 17.08 -16.99
C SER A 62 30.15 17.01 -18.25
N ASP A 63 30.75 15.87 -18.51
CA ASP A 63 31.56 15.63 -19.72
C ASP A 63 30.70 15.66 -21.02
N VAL A 64 29.35 15.52 -20.89
CA VAL A 64 28.42 15.52 -22.01
C VAL A 64 27.77 16.89 -22.24
N SER A 65 27.27 17.54 -21.19
CA SER A 65 26.48 18.78 -21.30
C SER A 65 27.19 20.03 -20.80
N GLY A 66 28.34 19.90 -20.15
CA GLY A 66 29.04 20.99 -19.47
C GLY A 66 28.33 21.55 -18.22
N LEU A 67 27.06 21.13 -17.96
CA LEU A 67 26.28 21.59 -16.82
C LEU A 67 26.78 20.97 -15.50
N PRO A 68 26.63 21.66 -14.35
CA PRO A 68 27.03 21.14 -13.07
C PRO A 68 26.29 19.85 -12.72
N ARG A 69 27.00 18.73 -12.55
CA ARG A 69 26.45 17.45 -12.07
C ARG A 69 26.92 17.15 -10.64
N LEU A 70 26.07 16.52 -9.89
CA LEU A 70 26.39 16.00 -8.56
C LEU A 70 27.38 14.84 -8.69
N TYR A 71 28.41 14.80 -7.80
CA TYR A 71 29.26 13.63 -7.60
C TYR A 71 29.57 13.44 -6.12
N TYR A 72 29.95 12.22 -5.75
CA TYR A 72 30.39 11.87 -4.42
C TYR A 72 31.87 11.54 -4.44
N ASP A 73 32.65 12.26 -3.59
CA ASP A 73 34.10 12.10 -3.53
C ASP A 73 34.46 10.89 -2.67
N ARG A 74 34.80 9.79 -3.34
CA ARG A 74 35.14 8.53 -2.66
C ARG A 74 36.42 8.60 -1.84
N SER A 75 37.26 9.60 -2.02
CA SER A 75 38.43 9.83 -1.20
C SER A 75 38.12 10.49 0.14
N LYS A 76 36.88 10.98 0.32
CA LYS A 76 36.39 11.65 1.52
C LYS A 76 35.18 10.93 2.13
N PRO A 77 35.38 9.72 2.69
CA PRO A 77 34.33 9.04 3.41
C PRO A 77 34.01 9.76 4.72
N TYR A 78 32.76 9.71 5.14
CA TYR A 78 32.33 10.14 6.46
C TYR A 78 31.37 9.14 7.10
N GLU A 79 31.33 9.16 8.43
CA GLU A 79 30.34 8.43 9.21
C GLU A 79 29.71 9.40 10.22
N LYS A 80 28.38 9.43 10.27
CA LYS A 80 27.65 10.27 11.21
C LYS A 80 26.36 9.61 11.65
N LYS A 81 25.94 9.89 12.88
CA LYS A 81 24.59 9.53 13.36
C LYS A 81 23.56 10.43 12.72
N ILE A 82 22.54 9.82 12.17
CA ILE A 82 21.37 10.52 11.61
C ILE A 82 20.09 9.98 12.24
N ARG A 83 19.08 10.83 12.30
CA ARG A 83 17.74 10.43 12.73
C ARG A 83 17.06 9.67 11.62
N TYR A 84 16.62 8.46 11.93
CA TYR A 84 15.86 7.62 11.03
C TYR A 84 14.39 7.56 11.50
N TYR A 85 13.51 8.24 10.79
CA TYR A 85 12.09 8.33 11.14
C TYR A 85 11.35 7.10 10.60
N ASN A 86 11.40 6.01 11.34
CA ASN A 86 10.81 4.70 11.00
C ASN A 86 9.58 4.35 11.84
N PHE A 87 9.04 5.33 12.56
CA PHE A 87 7.78 5.18 13.30
C PHE A 87 6.65 5.88 12.57
N PHE A 88 5.50 5.25 12.56
CA PHE A 88 4.32 5.77 11.88
C PHE A 88 3.12 5.75 12.82
N ASN A 89 2.27 6.76 12.69
CA ASN A 89 0.96 6.82 13.33
C ASN A 89 -0.10 6.38 12.32
N ASN A 90 -1.14 5.71 12.80
CA ASN A 90 -2.30 5.41 11.98
C ASN A 90 -2.99 6.72 11.58
N GLY A 91 -3.28 6.88 10.30
CA GLY A 91 -4.14 7.92 9.76
C GLY A 91 -5.61 7.46 9.74
N THR A 92 -6.18 7.29 8.56
CA THR A 92 -7.55 6.80 8.41
C THR A 92 -7.66 5.35 8.84
N VAL A 93 -8.62 5.06 9.70
CA VAL A 93 -8.95 3.69 10.16
C VAL A 93 -10.37 3.37 9.71
N ILE A 94 -10.57 2.20 9.12
CA ILE A 94 -11.88 1.72 8.68
C ILE A 94 -12.27 0.47 9.47
N LYS A 95 -13.57 0.31 9.72
CA LYS A 95 -14.13 -0.92 10.28
C LYS A 95 -14.18 -2.01 9.22
N LYS A 96 -13.86 -3.23 9.60
CA LYS A 96 -13.98 -4.40 8.73
C LYS A 96 -15.44 -4.63 8.38
N PRO A 97 -15.86 -4.56 7.10
CA PRO A 97 -17.21 -4.93 6.70
C PRO A 97 -17.40 -6.44 6.81
N LYS A 98 -18.63 -6.88 6.94
CA LYS A 98 -18.97 -8.32 6.87
C LYS A 98 -18.75 -8.89 5.48
N ALA A 99 -19.13 -8.13 4.46
CA ALA A 99 -18.95 -8.44 3.05
C ALA A 99 -19.05 -7.16 2.22
N TYR A 100 -18.57 -7.20 1.00
CA TYR A 100 -18.85 -6.22 -0.04
C TYR A 100 -19.89 -6.81 -0.98
N ILE A 101 -20.82 -5.98 -1.46
CA ILE A 101 -21.77 -6.37 -2.49
C ILE A 101 -21.38 -5.64 -3.77
N ILE A 102 -21.15 -6.39 -4.84
CA ILE A 102 -20.67 -5.87 -6.12
C ILE A 102 -21.74 -6.16 -7.18
N PRO A 103 -22.41 -5.13 -7.71
CA PRO A 103 -23.34 -5.30 -8.81
C PRO A 103 -22.65 -5.94 -10.02
N ARG A 104 -23.32 -6.88 -10.69
CA ARG A 104 -22.77 -7.61 -11.84
C ARG A 104 -22.33 -6.71 -13.01
N GLY A 105 -22.83 -5.49 -13.08
CA GLY A 105 -22.38 -4.49 -14.06
C GLY A 105 -20.91 -4.11 -13.91
N TRP A 106 -20.29 -4.32 -12.74
CA TRP A 106 -18.86 -4.12 -12.47
C TRP A 106 -18.04 -5.36 -12.85
N TRP A 107 -18.34 -5.94 -14.00
CA TRP A 107 -17.73 -7.20 -14.45
C TRP A 107 -16.20 -7.17 -14.46
N THR A 108 -15.58 -6.04 -14.83
CA THR A 108 -14.11 -5.88 -14.83
C THR A 108 -13.52 -6.08 -13.44
N VAL A 109 -14.16 -5.50 -12.41
CA VAL A 109 -13.74 -5.68 -11.01
C VAL A 109 -13.93 -7.12 -10.58
N ILE A 110 -15.06 -7.73 -10.95
CA ILE A 110 -15.39 -9.12 -10.63
C ILE A 110 -14.34 -10.06 -11.22
N GLU A 111 -13.96 -9.87 -12.49
CA GLU A 111 -12.94 -10.71 -13.13
C GLU A 111 -11.55 -10.55 -12.46
N LEU A 112 -11.14 -9.32 -12.10
CA LEU A 112 -9.91 -9.10 -11.35
C LEU A 112 -9.92 -9.82 -9.99
N LEU A 113 -11.04 -9.78 -9.28
CA LEU A 113 -11.17 -10.49 -8.00
C LEU A 113 -11.11 -12.01 -8.17
N LYS A 114 -11.71 -12.55 -9.24
CA LYS A 114 -11.60 -13.98 -9.60
C LYS A 114 -10.17 -14.37 -9.89
N LEU A 115 -9.45 -13.58 -10.70
CA LEU A 115 -8.03 -13.81 -11.00
C LEU A 115 -7.17 -13.84 -9.73
N ASN A 116 -7.49 -12.99 -8.76
CA ASN A 116 -6.83 -12.96 -7.46
C ASN A 116 -7.37 -14.03 -6.47
N LYS A 117 -8.23 -14.94 -6.91
CA LYS A 117 -8.82 -16.03 -6.11
C LYS A 117 -9.54 -15.52 -4.84
N VAL A 118 -10.18 -14.35 -4.93
CA VAL A 118 -11.02 -13.85 -3.86
C VAL A 118 -12.30 -14.71 -3.81
N THR A 119 -12.66 -15.16 -2.61
CA THR A 119 -13.91 -15.92 -2.42
C THR A 119 -15.10 -15.00 -2.63
N MET A 120 -15.92 -15.34 -3.62
CA MET A 120 -17.13 -14.60 -3.96
C MET A 120 -18.28 -15.57 -4.16
N GLN A 121 -19.49 -15.13 -3.82
CA GLN A 121 -20.72 -15.91 -4.00
C GLN A 121 -21.76 -15.05 -4.69
N PRO A 122 -22.34 -15.49 -5.83
CA PRO A 122 -23.43 -14.76 -6.45
C PRO A 122 -24.71 -14.87 -5.63
N LEU A 123 -25.51 -13.82 -5.60
CA LEU A 123 -26.84 -13.86 -4.97
C LEU A 123 -27.72 -14.84 -5.70
N ALA A 124 -28.33 -15.75 -4.94
CA ALA A 124 -29.21 -16.81 -5.49
C ALA A 124 -30.57 -16.27 -5.97
N LYS A 125 -30.99 -15.11 -5.44
CA LYS A 125 -32.28 -14.46 -5.76
C LYS A 125 -32.20 -12.96 -5.56
N ASP A 126 -33.14 -12.23 -6.13
CA ASP A 126 -33.29 -10.79 -5.85
C ASP A 126 -33.51 -10.58 -4.35
N THR A 127 -32.75 -9.66 -3.77
CA THR A 127 -32.70 -9.48 -2.31
C THR A 127 -32.60 -8.01 -1.96
N LEU A 128 -33.39 -7.56 -0.98
CA LEU A 128 -33.32 -6.23 -0.41
C LEU A 128 -32.39 -6.27 0.81
N ILE A 129 -31.28 -5.54 0.75
CA ILE A 129 -30.24 -5.56 1.80
C ILE A 129 -29.98 -4.14 2.28
N SER A 130 -29.87 -3.97 3.60
CA SER A 130 -29.38 -2.71 4.20
C SER A 130 -27.85 -2.71 4.14
N VAL A 131 -27.29 -1.74 3.42
CA VAL A 131 -25.86 -1.61 3.16
C VAL A 131 -25.37 -0.21 3.48
N GLU A 132 -24.10 -0.09 3.82
CA GLU A 132 -23.41 1.18 3.88
C GLU A 132 -22.92 1.53 2.47
N VAL A 133 -23.38 2.68 1.95
CA VAL A 133 -23.04 3.17 0.61
C VAL A 133 -22.08 4.33 0.74
N TYR A 134 -20.95 4.24 0.06
CA TYR A 134 -19.98 5.32 -0.03
C TYR A 134 -20.14 6.07 -1.33
N ARG A 135 -20.15 7.42 -1.24
CA ARG A 135 -20.15 8.30 -2.40
C ARG A 135 -18.94 9.19 -2.36
N ILE A 136 -18.30 9.38 -3.51
CA ILE A 136 -17.19 10.32 -3.68
C ILE A 136 -17.79 11.70 -3.87
N GLU A 137 -17.57 12.60 -2.91
CA GLU A 137 -18.05 13.98 -2.95
C GLU A 137 -17.05 14.92 -3.62
N ASP A 138 -15.74 14.63 -3.44
CA ASP A 138 -14.67 15.47 -3.95
C ASP A 138 -13.35 14.69 -4.04
N TYR A 139 -12.47 15.07 -4.95
CA TYR A 139 -11.12 14.53 -5.07
C TYR A 139 -10.21 15.47 -5.85
N LYS A 140 -8.90 15.29 -5.74
CA LYS A 140 -7.90 16.00 -6.53
C LYS A 140 -7.23 15.05 -7.51
N THR A 141 -7.11 15.50 -8.76
CA THR A 141 -6.40 14.77 -9.81
C THR A 141 -5.03 15.42 -10.06
N ALA A 142 -3.98 14.63 -10.10
CA ALA A 142 -2.64 15.11 -10.41
C ALA A 142 -2.59 15.70 -11.83
N ALA A 143 -1.94 16.86 -11.98
CA ALA A 143 -1.81 17.55 -13.27
C ALA A 143 -0.93 16.77 -14.28
N ARG A 144 -0.02 15.91 -13.78
CA ARG A 144 0.87 15.10 -14.62
C ARG A 144 0.56 13.63 -14.43
N GLN A 145 0.69 12.88 -15.51
CA GLN A 145 0.58 11.42 -15.48
C GLN A 145 1.78 10.80 -14.75
N TYR A 146 1.49 9.73 -14.01
CA TYR A 146 2.45 8.77 -13.50
C TYR A 146 2.06 7.39 -14.02
N GLU A 147 2.97 6.70 -14.70
CA GLU A 147 2.73 5.40 -15.34
C GLU A 147 1.44 5.37 -16.19
N MET A 148 1.26 6.39 -17.02
CA MET A 148 0.10 6.61 -17.93
C MET A 148 -1.25 6.88 -17.24
N HIS A 149 -1.27 7.10 -15.93
CA HIS A 149 -2.48 7.41 -15.17
C HIS A 149 -2.35 8.73 -14.40
N HIS A 150 -3.44 9.49 -14.34
CA HIS A 150 -3.55 10.62 -13.42
C HIS A 150 -3.94 10.09 -12.03
N LEU A 151 -3.07 10.27 -11.04
CA LEU A 151 -3.34 9.84 -9.67
C LEU A 151 -4.39 10.75 -9.03
N ASN A 152 -5.37 10.14 -8.37
CA ASN A 152 -6.36 10.85 -7.57
C ASN A 152 -5.95 10.81 -6.09
N SER A 153 -6.11 11.93 -5.39
CA SER A 153 -5.78 12.10 -3.97
C SER A 153 -6.84 12.93 -3.27
N ASP A 154 -6.72 13.08 -1.96
CA ASP A 154 -7.60 13.90 -1.12
C ASP A 154 -9.09 13.57 -1.31
N VAL A 155 -9.40 12.29 -1.48
CA VAL A 155 -10.76 11.81 -1.71
C VAL A 155 -11.62 12.05 -0.47
N LYS A 156 -12.71 12.80 -0.64
CA LYS A 156 -13.75 13.00 0.38
C LYS A 156 -14.91 12.07 0.11
N LEU A 157 -15.35 11.39 1.13
CA LEU A 157 -16.43 10.42 1.05
C LEU A 157 -17.59 10.84 1.98
N SER A 158 -18.82 10.62 1.53
CA SER A 158 -19.99 10.49 2.40
C SER A 158 -20.37 9.01 2.53
N ALA A 159 -20.94 8.65 3.67
CA ALA A 159 -21.40 7.29 3.94
C ALA A 159 -22.84 7.34 4.47
N THR A 160 -23.73 6.55 3.87
CA THR A 160 -25.13 6.47 4.24
C THR A 160 -25.58 5.01 4.33
N ILE A 161 -26.51 4.71 5.25
CA ILE A 161 -27.14 3.38 5.32
C ILE A 161 -28.38 3.41 4.46
N GLU A 162 -28.42 2.55 3.44
CA GLU A 162 -29.53 2.48 2.49
C GLU A 162 -30.01 1.04 2.32
N LYS A 163 -31.32 0.88 2.08
CA LYS A 163 -31.89 -0.40 1.64
C LYS A 163 -31.85 -0.44 0.12
N ILE A 164 -31.03 -1.31 -0.44
CA ILE A 164 -30.85 -1.45 -1.88
C ILE A 164 -31.33 -2.82 -2.34
N ALA A 165 -32.05 -2.85 -3.45
CA ALA A 165 -32.49 -4.07 -4.12
C ALA A 165 -31.37 -4.55 -5.06
N PHE A 166 -30.70 -5.62 -4.66
CA PHE A 166 -29.73 -6.31 -5.48
C PHE A 166 -30.39 -7.44 -6.28
N LYS A 167 -29.83 -7.70 -7.45
CA LYS A 167 -30.39 -8.70 -8.38
C LYS A 167 -29.70 -10.05 -8.20
N LYS A 168 -30.41 -11.10 -8.55
CA LYS A 168 -29.82 -12.43 -8.71
C LYS A 168 -28.60 -12.35 -9.61
N GLY A 169 -27.48 -12.91 -9.15
CA GLY A 169 -26.21 -12.89 -9.84
C GLY A 169 -25.29 -11.68 -9.53
N ASP A 170 -25.72 -10.73 -8.71
CA ASP A 170 -24.79 -9.78 -8.06
C ASP A 170 -23.94 -10.53 -7.04
N TYR A 171 -22.69 -10.07 -6.79
CA TYR A 171 -21.71 -10.76 -5.93
C TYR A 171 -21.57 -10.08 -4.59
#